data_19cda276d1a644b49aa0b7d186c10315
#
_entry.id   19cda276d1a644b49aa0b7d186c10315
#
_cell.length_a   1.000
_cell.length_b   1.000
_cell.length_c   1.000
_cell.angle_alpha   90.00
_cell.angle_beta   90.00
_cell.angle_gamma   90.00
#
_symmetry.space_group_name_H-M   'P 1'
#
loop_
_entity.id
_entity.type
_entity.pdbx_description
1 polymer ?
#
loop_
_entity_poly.entity_id
_entity_poly.type
_entity_poly.pdbx_seq_one_letter_code
_entity_poly.pdbx_strand_id
1 'polypeptide(L)'
;VDRIIAESNVAKMTFYKYFPSKEKLIESCLYKRNSDIQSAILERINTNDLPLVQLRSLFNWYIDWIYTEDFNGCLFKKATMEVVQLYPSVKNPINEYREWLYELVFSILIKIQVEDAAALTNLFLNILDGVINDGTIDKNLINAEKTWSYIKKIIDLEKIEELVAI
;
A
#
# COMPACT_ATOMS: atom_id res chain seq x y z
N VAL A 1 10.90 -17.17 17.46
CA VAL A 1 10.50 -16.25 18.54
C VAL A 1 11.66 -16.03 19.52
N ASP A 2 12.34 -17.07 19.99
CA ASP A 2 13.41 -16.95 21.01
C ASP A 2 14.55 -16.00 20.59
N ARG A 3 14.93 -15.99 19.31
CA ARG A 3 15.92 -15.03 18.78
C ARG A 3 15.41 -13.58 18.88
N ILE A 4 14.13 -13.33 18.59
CA ILE A 4 13.51 -11.99 18.70
C ILE A 4 13.54 -11.53 20.16
N ILE A 5 13.20 -12.43 21.10
CA ILE A 5 13.24 -12.14 22.55
C ILE A 5 14.66 -11.77 22.97
N ALA A 6 15.66 -12.55 22.54
CA ALA A 6 17.06 -12.31 22.88
C ALA A 6 17.57 -10.96 22.36
N GLU A 7 17.20 -10.59 21.14
CA GLU A 7 17.63 -9.31 20.51
C GLU A 7 16.85 -8.10 21.06
N SER A 8 15.60 -8.29 21.55
CA SER A 8 14.77 -7.20 22.05
C SER A 8 15.13 -6.72 23.45
N ASN A 9 15.99 -7.42 24.17
CA ASN A 9 16.30 -7.18 25.61
C ASN A 9 15.07 -7.17 26.54
N VAL A 10 13.97 -7.80 26.12
CA VAL A 10 12.74 -7.91 26.90
C VAL A 10 12.69 -9.27 27.61
N ALA A 11 12.28 -9.27 28.88
CA ALA A 11 12.11 -10.51 29.61
C ALA A 11 11.09 -11.43 28.92
N LYS A 12 11.40 -12.72 28.82
CA LYS A 12 10.55 -13.73 28.13
C LYS A 12 9.09 -13.71 28.61
N MET A 13 8.86 -13.59 29.91
CA MET A 13 7.50 -13.47 30.47
C MET A 13 6.78 -12.22 30.00
N THR A 14 7.48 -11.09 29.95
CA THR A 14 6.92 -9.83 29.45
C THR A 14 6.56 -9.94 27.98
N PHE A 15 7.43 -10.54 27.16
CA PHE A 15 7.17 -10.77 25.76
C PHE A 15 5.89 -11.58 25.54
N TYR A 16 5.75 -12.74 26.20
CA TYR A 16 4.57 -13.59 26.05
C TYR A 16 3.29 -13.01 26.67
N LYS A 17 3.41 -12.04 27.58
CA LYS A 17 2.25 -11.27 28.07
C LYS A 17 1.64 -10.43 26.95
N TYR A 18 2.45 -9.84 26.07
CA TYR A 18 1.98 -9.02 24.96
C TYR A 18 1.71 -9.83 23.69
N PHE A 19 2.53 -10.85 23.43
CA PHE A 19 2.44 -11.69 22.24
C PHE A 19 2.34 -13.17 22.66
N PRO A 20 1.14 -13.64 23.01
CA PRO A 20 0.96 -14.99 23.55
C PRO A 20 1.26 -16.11 22.55
N SER A 21 1.33 -15.77 21.24
CA SER A 21 1.69 -16.70 20.18
C SER A 21 2.49 -16.00 19.07
N LYS A 22 3.16 -16.80 18.21
CA LYS A 22 3.83 -16.31 17.01
C LYS A 22 2.82 -15.66 16.05
N GLU A 23 1.62 -16.19 15.96
CA GLU A 23 0.53 -15.63 15.16
C GLU A 23 0.17 -14.22 15.62
N LYS A 24 -0.02 -14.02 16.94
CA LYS A 24 -0.34 -12.69 17.49
C LYS A 24 0.80 -11.67 17.32
N LEU A 25 2.04 -12.14 17.39
CA LEU A 25 3.18 -11.29 17.05
C LEU A 25 3.14 -10.83 15.60
N ILE A 26 2.90 -11.75 14.65
CA ILE A 26 2.85 -11.43 13.23
C ILE A 26 1.68 -10.46 12.93
N GLU A 27 0.49 -10.72 13.48
CA GLU A 27 -0.65 -9.81 13.38
C GLU A 27 -0.27 -8.40 13.86
N SER A 28 0.31 -8.29 15.04
CA SER A 28 0.70 -7.00 15.64
C SER A 28 1.72 -6.25 14.77
N CYS A 29 2.70 -6.97 14.19
CA CYS A 29 3.66 -6.40 13.26
C CYS A 29 2.98 -5.85 11.99
N LEU A 30 2.00 -6.57 11.45
CA LEU A 30 1.27 -6.14 10.26
C LEU A 30 0.34 -4.96 10.57
N TYR A 31 -0.35 -4.95 11.70
CA TYR A 31 -1.14 -3.78 12.14
C TYR A 31 -0.27 -2.54 12.33
N LYS A 32 0.89 -2.70 12.99
CA LYS A 32 1.84 -1.59 13.14
C LYS A 32 2.30 -1.08 11.78
N ARG A 33 2.68 -1.99 10.87
CA ARG A 33 3.09 -1.63 9.51
C ARG A 33 1.98 -0.93 8.73
N ASN A 34 0.72 -1.40 8.88
CA ASN A 34 -0.44 -0.75 8.27
C ASN A 34 -0.58 0.69 8.76
N SER A 35 -0.54 0.91 10.08
CA SER A 35 -0.62 2.25 10.67
C SER A 35 0.51 3.17 10.20
N ASP A 36 1.75 2.66 10.10
CA ASP A 36 2.90 3.44 9.67
C ASP A 36 2.78 3.87 8.20
N ILE A 37 2.34 2.97 7.32
CA ILE A 37 2.13 3.28 5.90
C ILE A 37 0.99 4.29 5.74
N GLN A 38 -0.13 4.10 6.43
CA GLN A 38 -1.26 5.03 6.39
C GLN A 38 -0.82 6.43 6.80
N SER A 39 -0.15 6.56 7.94
CA SER A 39 0.34 7.85 8.44
C SER A 39 1.27 8.52 7.43
N ALA A 40 2.26 7.78 6.92
CA ALA A 40 3.25 8.32 5.99
C ALA A 40 2.63 8.75 4.64
N ILE A 41 1.63 8.01 4.13
CA ILE A 41 0.92 8.37 2.90
C ILE A 41 0.05 9.61 3.14
N LEU A 42 -0.70 9.65 4.26
CA LEU A 42 -1.58 10.77 4.58
C LEU A 42 -0.81 12.07 4.86
N GLU A 43 0.38 11.99 5.47
CA GLU A 43 1.27 13.14 5.64
C GLU A 43 1.76 13.71 4.29
N ARG A 44 1.93 12.85 3.29
CA ARG A 44 2.39 13.27 1.97
C ARG A 44 1.27 13.82 1.09
N ILE A 45 0.05 13.35 1.27
CA ILE A 45 -1.11 13.80 0.50
C ILE A 45 -1.68 15.06 1.13
N ASN A 46 -1.53 16.21 0.43
CA ASN A 46 -2.22 17.42 0.83
C ASN A 46 -3.66 17.39 0.30
N THR A 47 -4.64 17.38 1.20
CA THR A 47 -6.06 17.32 0.86
C THR A 47 -6.58 18.56 0.10
N ASN A 48 -5.82 19.67 0.12
CA ASN A 48 -6.13 20.88 -0.65
C ASN A 48 -5.60 20.83 -2.09
N ASP A 49 -4.76 19.84 -2.42
CA ASP A 49 -4.27 19.67 -3.79
C ASP A 49 -5.37 19.13 -4.70
N LEU A 50 -5.21 19.36 -6.01
CA LEU A 50 -6.07 18.74 -7.02
C LEU A 50 -6.03 17.22 -6.90
N PRO A 51 -7.15 16.52 -7.09
CA PRO A 51 -7.22 15.06 -6.88
C PRO A 51 -6.17 14.27 -7.68
N LEU A 52 -5.86 14.69 -8.91
CA LEU A 52 -4.80 14.05 -9.71
C LEU A 52 -3.40 14.24 -9.09
N VAL A 53 -3.15 15.38 -8.43
CA VAL A 53 -1.90 15.62 -7.68
C VAL A 53 -1.83 14.74 -6.45
N GLN A 54 -2.96 14.55 -5.73
CA GLN A 54 -3.04 13.63 -4.60
C GLN A 54 -2.70 12.19 -5.03
N LEU A 55 -3.27 11.72 -6.14
CA LEU A 55 -2.99 10.38 -6.68
C LEU A 55 -1.52 10.23 -7.10
N ARG A 56 -0.93 11.26 -7.71
CA ARG A 56 0.51 11.29 -8.03
C ARG A 56 1.38 11.24 -6.78
N SER A 57 1.00 11.96 -5.73
CA SER A 57 1.72 11.97 -4.45
C SER A 57 1.72 10.59 -3.79
N LEU A 58 0.58 9.88 -3.85
CA LEU A 58 0.47 8.50 -3.40
C LEU A 58 1.38 7.57 -4.22
N PHE A 59 1.33 7.65 -5.56
CA PHE A 59 2.20 6.86 -6.43
C PHE A 59 3.68 7.11 -6.12
N ASN A 60 4.08 8.37 -6.01
CA ASN A 60 5.45 8.77 -5.71
C ASN A 60 5.90 8.28 -4.32
N TRP A 61 5.00 8.20 -3.34
CA TRP A 61 5.32 7.64 -2.04
C TRP A 61 5.82 6.19 -2.15
N TYR A 62 5.13 5.36 -2.95
CA TYR A 62 5.55 3.98 -3.19
C TYR A 62 6.88 3.90 -3.96
N ILE A 63 7.06 4.77 -4.96
CA ILE A 63 8.32 4.83 -5.71
C ILE A 63 9.48 5.17 -4.77
N ASP A 64 9.35 6.24 -3.97
CA ASP A 64 10.40 6.66 -3.06
C ASP A 64 10.70 5.58 -2.01
N TRP A 65 9.66 4.91 -1.48
CA TRP A 65 9.84 3.78 -0.58
C TRP A 65 10.64 2.63 -1.21
N ILE A 66 10.39 2.30 -2.47
CA ILE A 66 11.14 1.25 -3.19
C ILE A 66 12.64 1.61 -3.27
N TYR A 67 12.97 2.88 -3.39
CA TYR A 67 14.36 3.33 -3.48
C TYR A 67 15.05 3.50 -2.12
N THR A 68 14.38 3.31 -0.99
CA THR A 68 15.05 3.29 0.32
C THR A 68 16.01 2.12 0.45
N GLU A 69 17.02 2.26 1.32
CA GLU A 69 18.00 1.20 1.57
C GLU A 69 17.36 -0.03 2.22
N ASP A 70 16.38 0.18 3.09
CA ASP A 70 15.69 -0.89 3.83
C ASP A 70 14.58 -1.57 3.03
N PHE A 71 14.37 -1.18 1.76
CA PHE A 71 13.32 -1.79 0.96
C PHE A 71 13.61 -3.26 0.69
N ASN A 72 12.68 -4.10 1.11
CA ASN A 72 12.75 -5.55 0.92
C ASN A 72 11.39 -6.13 0.49
N GLY A 73 10.66 -5.39 -0.33
CA GLY A 73 9.34 -5.78 -0.81
C GLY A 73 8.20 -5.55 0.19
N CYS A 74 6.99 -5.83 -0.26
CA CYS A 74 5.78 -5.63 0.53
C CYS A 74 5.61 -6.72 1.60
N LEU A 75 5.60 -6.32 2.89
CA LEU A 75 5.41 -7.24 4.01
C LEU A 75 4.06 -7.96 3.96
N PHE A 76 2.99 -7.27 3.55
CA PHE A 76 1.66 -7.89 3.41
C PHE A 76 1.65 -8.99 2.36
N LYS A 77 2.30 -8.76 1.21
CA LYS A 77 2.42 -9.75 0.14
C LYS A 77 3.23 -10.97 0.58
N LYS A 78 4.35 -10.76 1.26
CA LYS A 78 5.14 -11.85 1.86
C LYS A 78 4.32 -12.64 2.88
N ALA A 79 3.61 -11.95 3.78
CA ALA A 79 2.76 -12.60 4.77
C ALA A 79 1.64 -13.44 4.11
N THR A 80 1.03 -12.93 3.03
CA THR A 80 0.01 -13.66 2.28
C THR A 80 0.55 -14.97 1.73
N MET A 81 1.75 -14.95 1.16
CA MET A 81 2.34 -16.13 0.51
C MET A 81 2.91 -17.14 1.51
N GLU A 82 3.51 -16.67 2.62
CA GLU A 82 4.32 -17.52 3.49
C GLU A 82 3.59 -17.93 4.78
N VAL A 83 2.65 -17.12 5.27
CA VAL A 83 2.17 -17.24 6.66
C VAL A 83 0.68 -17.47 6.79
N VAL A 84 -0.14 -16.96 5.89
CA VAL A 84 -1.61 -17.04 5.97
C VAL A 84 -2.14 -18.47 6.04
N GLN A 85 -1.47 -19.41 5.36
CA GLN A 85 -1.85 -20.82 5.40
C GLN A 85 -1.67 -21.44 6.82
N LEU A 86 -0.65 -20.97 7.54
CA LEU A 86 -0.31 -21.46 8.89
C LEU A 86 -1.08 -20.71 9.98
N TYR A 87 -1.36 -19.44 9.75
CA TYR A 87 -1.98 -18.52 10.71
C TYR A 87 -3.08 -17.70 10.01
N PRO A 88 -4.31 -18.26 9.90
CA PRO A 88 -5.40 -17.65 9.14
C PRO A 88 -5.80 -16.24 9.61
N SER A 89 -5.65 -15.92 10.89
CA SER A 89 -6.01 -14.61 11.45
C SER A 89 -5.14 -13.47 10.93
N VAL A 90 -3.95 -13.80 10.40
CA VAL A 90 -3.05 -12.84 9.73
C VAL A 90 -3.68 -12.19 8.49
N LYS A 91 -4.75 -12.78 7.94
CA LYS A 91 -5.55 -12.15 6.87
C LYS A 91 -6.17 -10.82 7.29
N ASN A 92 -6.53 -10.66 8.57
CA ASN A 92 -7.23 -9.47 9.03
C ASN A 92 -6.43 -8.18 8.77
N PRO A 93 -5.19 -8.00 9.27
CA PRO A 93 -4.42 -6.80 8.99
C PRO A 93 -4.06 -6.65 7.50
N ILE A 94 -3.97 -7.74 6.73
CA ILE A 94 -3.73 -7.70 5.28
C ILE A 94 -4.95 -7.10 4.57
N ASN A 95 -6.15 -7.58 4.91
CA ASN A 95 -7.40 -7.10 4.33
C ASN A 95 -7.65 -5.63 4.70
N GLU A 96 -7.47 -5.26 5.98
CA GLU A 96 -7.62 -3.87 6.42
C GLU A 96 -6.70 -2.91 5.66
N TYR A 97 -5.44 -3.29 5.46
CA TYR A 97 -4.52 -2.49 4.65
C TYR A 97 -5.03 -2.35 3.20
N ARG A 98 -5.49 -3.45 2.59
CA ARG A 98 -5.95 -3.44 1.21
C ARG A 98 -7.24 -2.64 1.03
N GLU A 99 -8.18 -2.81 1.95
CA GLU A 99 -9.43 -2.06 1.98
C GLU A 99 -9.18 -0.56 2.14
N TRP A 100 -8.35 -0.18 3.11
CA TRP A 100 -8.00 1.23 3.31
C TRP A 100 -7.35 1.85 2.06
N LEU A 101 -6.41 1.16 1.42
CA LEU A 101 -5.74 1.67 0.23
C LEU A 101 -6.72 1.78 -0.95
N TYR A 102 -7.63 0.81 -1.08
CA TYR A 102 -8.69 0.84 -2.08
C TYR A 102 -9.58 2.07 -1.88
N GLU A 103 -10.10 2.27 -0.67
CA GLU A 103 -10.99 3.39 -0.36
C GLU A 103 -10.32 4.75 -0.58
N LEU A 104 -9.04 4.88 -0.22
CA LEU A 104 -8.28 6.11 -0.48
C LEU A 104 -8.20 6.41 -1.97
N VAL A 105 -7.76 5.45 -2.79
CA VAL A 105 -7.63 5.63 -4.25
C VAL A 105 -9.00 5.86 -4.89
N PHE A 106 -10.02 5.08 -4.51
CA PHE A 106 -11.38 5.21 -5.00
C PHE A 106 -11.95 6.61 -4.73
N SER A 107 -11.79 7.11 -3.49
CA SER A 107 -12.24 8.45 -3.12
C SER A 107 -11.59 9.57 -3.94
N ILE A 108 -10.31 9.40 -4.31
CA ILE A 108 -9.59 10.36 -5.17
C ILE A 108 -10.12 10.29 -6.60
N LEU A 109 -10.34 9.08 -7.15
CA LEU A 109 -10.84 8.90 -8.50
C LEU A 109 -12.28 9.39 -8.68
N ILE A 110 -13.14 9.22 -7.67
CA ILE A 110 -14.48 9.84 -7.64
C ILE A 110 -14.38 11.36 -7.77
N LYS A 111 -13.44 12.00 -7.06
CA LYS A 111 -13.22 13.46 -7.17
C LYS A 111 -12.66 13.90 -8.53
N ILE A 112 -11.97 13.01 -9.23
CA ILE A 112 -11.49 13.25 -10.61
C ILE A 112 -12.64 13.15 -11.62
N GLN A 113 -13.77 12.54 -11.23
CA GLN A 113 -14.96 12.31 -12.06
C GLN A 113 -14.67 11.39 -13.26
N VAL A 114 -14.10 10.21 -12.97
CA VAL A 114 -13.92 9.15 -13.98
C VAL A 114 -15.19 8.30 -14.10
N GLU A 115 -15.41 7.70 -15.27
CA GLU A 115 -16.62 6.91 -15.57
C GLU A 115 -16.73 5.66 -14.69
N ASP A 116 -15.66 4.86 -14.60
CA ASP A 116 -15.61 3.66 -13.75
C ASP A 116 -14.47 3.76 -12.71
N ALA A 117 -14.74 4.49 -11.63
CA ALA A 117 -13.78 4.66 -10.54
C ALA A 117 -13.40 3.33 -9.87
N ALA A 118 -14.30 2.35 -9.84
CA ALA A 118 -14.03 1.05 -9.19
C ALA A 118 -13.03 0.22 -10.02
N ALA A 119 -13.26 0.10 -11.34
CA ALA A 119 -12.35 -0.60 -12.24
C ALA A 119 -10.98 0.10 -12.27
N LEU A 120 -10.97 1.42 -12.35
CA LEU A 120 -9.71 2.19 -12.39
C LEU A 120 -8.95 2.13 -11.06
N THR A 121 -9.64 2.07 -9.92
CA THR A 121 -9.01 1.80 -8.61
C THR A 121 -8.29 0.45 -8.64
N ASN A 122 -8.96 -0.62 -9.07
CA ASN A 122 -8.34 -1.94 -9.15
C ASN A 122 -7.14 -1.95 -10.10
N LEU A 123 -7.25 -1.31 -11.26
CA LEU A 123 -6.15 -1.19 -12.21
C LEU A 123 -4.95 -0.46 -11.59
N PHE A 124 -5.19 0.67 -10.93
CA PHE A 124 -4.13 1.45 -10.28
C PHE A 124 -3.42 0.63 -9.19
N LEU A 125 -4.16 -0.10 -8.35
CA LEU A 125 -3.58 -0.97 -7.32
C LEU A 125 -2.79 -2.14 -7.91
N ASN A 126 -3.24 -2.72 -9.03
CA ASN A 126 -2.49 -3.76 -9.72
C ASN A 126 -1.19 -3.22 -10.33
N ILE A 127 -1.18 -1.98 -10.84
CA ILE A 127 0.04 -1.33 -11.31
C ILE A 127 1.01 -1.08 -10.14
N LEU A 128 0.53 -0.61 -8.98
CA LEU A 128 1.36 -0.47 -7.78
C LEU A 128 1.96 -1.80 -7.35
N ASP A 129 1.16 -2.86 -7.30
CA ASP A 129 1.62 -4.20 -6.95
C ASP A 129 2.71 -4.70 -7.92
N GLY A 130 2.57 -4.41 -9.23
CA GLY A 130 3.57 -4.71 -10.25
C GLY A 130 4.87 -3.96 -10.02
N VAL A 131 4.79 -2.65 -9.82
CA VAL A 131 5.96 -1.78 -9.57
C VAL A 131 6.71 -2.20 -8.30
N ILE A 132 5.99 -2.53 -7.21
CA ILE A 132 6.60 -3.04 -5.97
C ILE A 132 7.30 -4.39 -6.22
N ASN A 133 6.69 -5.27 -7.02
CA ASN A 133 7.28 -6.55 -7.38
C ASN A 133 8.57 -6.37 -8.19
N ASP A 134 8.54 -5.53 -9.21
CA ASP A 134 9.70 -5.22 -10.03
C ASP A 134 10.84 -4.64 -9.17
N GLY A 135 10.53 -3.70 -8.28
CA GLY A 135 11.49 -3.15 -7.33
C GLY A 135 12.09 -4.18 -6.37
N THR A 136 11.36 -5.27 -6.10
CA THR A 136 11.86 -6.38 -5.27
C THR A 136 12.86 -7.25 -6.06
N ILE A 137 12.68 -7.35 -7.38
CA ILE A 137 13.55 -8.13 -8.28
C ILE A 137 14.78 -7.29 -8.65
N ASP A 138 14.55 -6.13 -9.27
CA ASP A 138 15.58 -5.17 -9.69
C ASP A 138 14.96 -3.78 -9.84
N LYS A 139 15.45 -2.80 -9.08
CA LYS A 139 14.98 -1.41 -9.14
C LYS A 139 15.15 -0.77 -10.52
N ASN A 140 16.05 -1.26 -11.36
CA ASN A 140 16.26 -0.78 -12.74
C ASN A 140 15.11 -1.16 -13.69
N LEU A 141 14.25 -2.10 -13.32
CA LEU A 141 13.04 -2.43 -14.09
C LEU A 141 11.97 -1.33 -14.02
N ILE A 142 12.07 -0.44 -13.03
CA ILE A 142 11.06 0.59 -12.79
C ILE A 142 11.33 1.82 -13.63
N ASN A 143 10.34 2.19 -14.46
CA ASN A 143 10.29 3.49 -15.12
C ASN A 143 9.08 4.28 -14.59
N ALA A 144 9.26 4.90 -13.43
CA ALA A 144 8.19 5.58 -12.69
C ALA A 144 7.48 6.66 -13.52
N GLU A 145 8.25 7.51 -14.24
CA GLU A 145 7.69 8.59 -15.04
C GLU A 145 6.86 8.06 -16.22
N LYS A 146 7.35 7.03 -16.89
CA LYS A 146 6.62 6.42 -18.01
C LYS A 146 5.36 5.70 -17.51
N THR A 147 5.45 4.95 -16.41
CA THR A 147 4.30 4.30 -15.76
C THR A 147 3.24 5.33 -15.40
N TRP A 148 3.63 6.41 -14.74
CA TRP A 148 2.70 7.48 -14.41
C TRP A 148 2.09 8.13 -15.65
N SER A 149 2.85 8.33 -16.71
CA SER A 149 2.33 8.92 -17.95
C SER A 149 1.19 8.09 -18.55
N TYR A 150 1.25 6.76 -18.44
CA TYR A 150 0.17 5.87 -18.87
C TYR A 150 -1.01 5.88 -17.92
N ILE A 151 -0.76 5.86 -16.60
CA ILE A 151 -1.84 6.04 -15.60
C ILE A 151 -2.62 7.30 -15.90
N LYS A 152 -1.93 8.43 -16.09
CA LYS A 152 -2.57 9.71 -16.42
C LYS A 152 -3.37 9.65 -17.71
N LYS A 153 -2.85 9.03 -18.77
CA LYS A 153 -3.58 8.89 -20.05
C LYS A 153 -4.88 8.10 -19.88
N ILE A 154 -4.85 7.01 -19.10
CA ILE A 154 -6.05 6.22 -18.83
C ILE A 154 -7.07 7.06 -18.05
N ILE A 155 -6.62 7.77 -17.01
CA ILE A 155 -7.50 8.66 -16.25
C ILE A 155 -8.10 9.74 -17.15
N ASP A 156 -7.31 10.35 -18.03
CA ASP A 156 -7.81 11.41 -18.95
C ASP A 156 -8.80 10.85 -19.97
N LEU A 157 -8.69 9.58 -20.39
CA LEU A 157 -9.65 8.91 -21.27
C LEU A 157 -10.97 8.55 -20.57
N GLU A 158 -10.91 8.27 -19.27
CA GLU A 158 -12.05 7.87 -18.45
C GLU A 158 -12.77 9.07 -17.80
N LYS A 159 -12.27 10.29 -17.97
CA LYS A 159 -12.95 11.48 -17.43
C LYS A 159 -14.30 11.68 -18.11
N ILE A 160 -15.31 11.90 -17.28
CA ILE A 160 -16.63 12.31 -17.76
C ILE A 160 -16.46 13.71 -18.36
N GLU A 161 -16.69 13.84 -19.68
CA GLU A 161 -16.78 15.15 -20.30
C GLU A 161 -18.01 15.88 -19.75
N GLU A 162 -17.81 17.03 -19.09
CA GLU A 162 -18.94 17.90 -18.78
C GLU A 162 -19.59 18.25 -20.12
N LEU A 163 -20.82 17.73 -20.33
CA LEU A 163 -21.67 18.21 -21.39
C LEU A 163 -21.83 19.71 -21.17
N VAL A 164 -21.11 20.52 -21.96
CA VAL A 164 -21.32 21.96 -21.99
C VAL A 164 -22.78 22.16 -22.40
N ALA A 165 -23.63 22.47 -21.40
CA ALA A 165 -25.00 22.85 -21.66
C ALA A 165 -24.97 24.12 -22.50
N ILE A 166 -25.34 23.97 -23.78
CA ILE A 166 -25.55 25.04 -24.74
C ILE A 166 -26.82 25.79 -24.39
#